data_5d17329c9fbce05f5840d31b38758c3e
#
_entry.id   5d17329c9fbce05f5840d31b38758c3e
#
_cell.length_a   1.000
_cell.length_b   1.000
_cell.length_c   1.000
_cell.angle_alpha   90.00
_cell.angle_beta   90.00
_cell.angle_gamma   90.00
#
_symmetry.space_group_name_H-M   'P 1'
#
loop_
_entity.id
_entity.type
_entity.pdbx_description
1 polymer ?
#
loop_
_entity_poly.entity_id
_entity_poly.type
_entity_poly.pdbx_seq_one_letter_code
_entity_poly.pdbx_strand_id
1 'polypeptide(L)'
;MYKVGPVLSVSHGMGVPSLSILLHELIKLMWHAKAKDPIFFRIGTCGGLGFGGGTVVVTEKAVDGRLLEVHENVGANKSLKIVLGALP
;
A
#
# COMPACT_ATOMS: atom_id res chain seq x y z
N MET A 1 -7.35 -11.92 6.76
CA MET A 1 -8.15 -10.78 6.28
C MET A 1 -9.30 -10.54 7.22
N TYR A 2 -9.49 -9.31 7.61
CA TYR A 2 -10.55 -8.90 8.52
C TYR A 2 -11.32 -7.73 7.95
N LYS A 3 -12.63 -7.75 8.11
CA LYS A 3 -13.50 -6.64 7.69
C LYS A 3 -14.24 -6.09 8.91
N VAL A 4 -14.10 -4.79 9.14
CA VAL A 4 -14.80 -4.09 10.23
C VAL A 4 -15.42 -2.82 9.64
N GLY A 5 -16.76 -2.80 9.54
CA GLY A 5 -17.46 -1.68 8.90
C GLY A 5 -16.95 -1.41 7.49
N PRO A 6 -16.54 -0.16 7.17
CA PRO A 6 -16.02 0.19 5.86
C PRO A 6 -14.52 -0.14 5.69
N VAL A 7 -13.88 -0.74 6.69
CA VAL A 7 -12.44 -1.01 6.68
C VAL A 7 -12.19 -2.49 6.42
N LEU A 8 -11.30 -2.77 5.48
CA LEU A 8 -10.78 -4.09 5.20
C LEU A 8 -9.29 -4.12 5.53
N SER A 9 -8.87 -5.01 6.41
CA SER A 9 -7.48 -5.17 6.81
C SER A 9 -6.92 -6.48 6.29
N VAL A 10 -5.79 -6.42 5.60
CA VAL A 10 -5.15 -7.57 4.96
C VAL A 10 -3.65 -7.51 5.17
N SER A 11 -3.02 -8.65 5.46
CA SER A 11 -1.57 -8.76 5.49
C SER A 11 -1.06 -9.23 4.12
N HIS A 12 -0.06 -8.54 3.58
CA HIS A 12 0.51 -8.90 2.28
C HIS A 12 1.74 -9.81 2.36
N GLY A 13 2.18 -10.16 3.56
CA GLY A 13 3.42 -10.93 3.72
C GLY A 13 4.67 -10.10 3.42
N MET A 14 5.69 -10.73 2.88
CA MET A 14 6.99 -10.10 2.63
C MET A 14 7.32 -10.03 1.15
N GLY A 15 7.94 -8.94 0.77
CA GLY A 15 8.50 -8.75 -0.58
C GLY A 15 7.53 -8.20 -1.61
N VAL A 16 8.11 -7.64 -2.66
CA VAL A 16 7.38 -7.02 -3.77
C VAL A 16 6.47 -8.00 -4.50
N PRO A 17 6.89 -9.24 -4.80
CA PRO A 17 6.01 -10.19 -5.48
C PRO A 17 4.76 -10.51 -4.68
N SER A 18 4.88 -10.69 -3.37
CA SER A 18 3.76 -10.97 -2.48
C SER A 18 2.77 -9.81 -2.44
N LEU A 19 3.27 -8.60 -2.31
CA LEU A 19 2.45 -7.38 -2.35
C LEU A 19 1.75 -7.21 -3.69
N SER A 20 2.46 -7.42 -4.79
CA SER A 20 1.92 -7.27 -6.15
C SER A 20 0.75 -8.23 -6.39
N ILE A 21 0.91 -9.48 -6.05
CA ILE A 21 -0.15 -10.48 -6.21
C ILE A 21 -1.38 -10.09 -5.38
N LEU A 22 -1.17 -9.72 -4.13
CA LEU A 22 -2.27 -9.34 -3.25
C LEU A 22 -3.00 -8.09 -3.77
N LEU A 23 -2.28 -7.09 -4.25
CA LEU A 23 -2.89 -5.88 -4.78
C LEU A 23 -3.78 -6.18 -5.99
N HIS A 24 -3.34 -7.02 -6.91
CA HIS A 24 -4.17 -7.44 -8.03
C HIS A 24 -5.46 -8.13 -7.57
N GLU A 25 -5.36 -9.00 -6.58
CA GLU A 25 -6.52 -9.69 -6.01
C GLU A 25 -7.48 -8.72 -5.30
N LEU A 26 -6.94 -7.78 -4.53
CA LEU A 26 -7.74 -6.78 -3.83
C LEU A 26 -8.45 -5.82 -4.79
N ILE A 27 -7.78 -5.39 -5.84
CA ILE A 27 -8.38 -4.52 -6.86
C ILE A 27 -9.56 -5.23 -7.52
N LYS A 28 -9.39 -6.50 -7.88
CA LYS A 28 -10.48 -7.31 -8.43
C LYS A 28 -11.62 -7.47 -7.43
N LEU A 29 -11.30 -7.73 -6.17
CA LEU A 29 -12.29 -7.87 -5.12
C LEU A 29 -13.11 -6.58 -4.95
N MET A 30 -12.45 -5.44 -4.93
CA MET A 30 -13.10 -4.14 -4.83
C MET A 30 -14.01 -3.87 -6.04
N TRP A 31 -13.56 -4.26 -7.22
CA TRP A 31 -14.36 -4.14 -8.43
C TRP A 31 -15.64 -4.99 -8.36
N HIS A 32 -15.52 -6.26 -7.97
CA HIS A 32 -16.66 -7.15 -7.81
C HIS A 32 -17.60 -6.72 -6.68
N ALA A 33 -17.05 -6.16 -5.61
CA ALA A 33 -17.83 -5.61 -4.50
C ALA A 33 -18.50 -4.28 -4.84
N LYS A 34 -18.24 -3.72 -6.02
CA LYS A 34 -18.72 -2.41 -6.45
C LYS A 34 -18.36 -1.29 -5.46
N ALA A 35 -17.17 -1.39 -4.89
CA ALA A 35 -16.66 -0.38 -4.00
C ALA A 35 -16.41 0.91 -4.77
N LYS A 36 -16.93 2.01 -4.22
CA LYS A 36 -16.84 3.32 -4.84
C LYS A 36 -15.64 4.06 -4.25
N ASP A 37 -14.69 4.42 -5.13
CA ASP A 37 -13.49 5.19 -4.76
C ASP A 37 -12.75 4.62 -3.53
N PRO A 38 -12.32 3.34 -3.56
CA PRO A 38 -11.62 2.77 -2.43
C PRO A 38 -10.27 3.45 -2.20
N ILE A 39 -9.92 3.64 -0.94
CA ILE A 39 -8.63 4.18 -0.54
C ILE A 39 -7.79 3.04 0.04
N PHE A 40 -6.55 2.94 -0.40
CA PHE A 40 -5.61 1.93 0.07
C PHE A 40 -4.57 2.58 0.99
N PHE A 41 -4.41 2.03 2.18
CA PHE A 41 -3.35 2.39 3.10
C PHE A 41 -2.42 1.20 3.26
N ARG A 42 -1.14 1.42 3.06
CA ARG A 42 -0.13 0.43 3.43
C ARG A 42 0.60 0.90 4.68
N ILE A 43 0.54 0.08 5.71
CA ILE A 43 1.19 0.36 6.99
C ILE A 43 2.27 -0.69 7.20
N GLY A 44 3.46 -0.25 7.57
CA GLY A 44 4.56 -1.17 7.80
C GLY A 44 5.65 -0.54 8.66
N THR A 45 6.73 -1.27 8.84
CA THR A 45 7.92 -0.80 9.52
C THR A 45 9.07 -0.62 8.53
N CYS A 46 9.98 0.27 8.81
CA CYS A 46 11.14 0.51 7.97
C CYS A 46 12.35 0.92 8.82
N GLY A 47 13.54 0.82 8.25
CA GLY A 47 14.73 1.42 8.83
C GLY A 47 14.71 2.93 8.64
N GLY A 48 15.31 3.65 9.58
CA GLY A 48 15.41 5.11 9.51
C GLY A 48 16.86 5.56 9.34
N LEU A 49 17.05 6.57 8.50
CA LEU A 49 18.33 7.25 8.36
C LEU A 49 18.23 8.60 9.07
N GLY A 50 18.92 8.73 10.23
CA GLY A 50 18.95 9.96 11.00
C GLY A 50 17.69 10.23 11.85
N PHE A 51 16.77 9.29 11.95
CA PHE A 51 15.58 9.39 12.78
C PHE A 51 15.62 8.39 13.92
N GLY A 52 15.09 8.79 15.08
CA GLY A 52 14.96 7.90 16.22
C GLY A 52 13.81 6.91 16.09
N GLY A 53 13.86 5.84 16.90
CA GLY A 53 12.76 4.88 17.00
C GLY A 53 11.44 5.55 17.38
N GLY A 54 10.32 4.99 16.88
CA GLY A 54 8.99 5.54 17.13
C GLY A 54 8.57 6.66 16.16
N THR A 55 9.46 7.12 15.28
CA THR A 55 9.13 8.12 14.29
C THR A 55 8.19 7.55 13.23
N VAL A 56 7.13 8.27 12.93
CA VAL A 56 6.19 7.92 11.86
C VAL A 56 6.57 8.65 10.59
N VAL A 57 6.73 7.88 9.51
CA VAL A 57 7.09 8.44 8.19
C VAL A 57 5.91 8.27 7.24
N VAL A 58 5.49 9.38 6.66
CA VAL A 58 4.46 9.38 5.62
C VAL A 58 5.15 9.52 4.26
N THR A 59 4.91 8.57 3.37
CA THR A 59 5.53 8.55 2.06
C THR A 59 4.93 9.63 1.16
N GLU A 60 5.77 10.48 0.62
CA GLU A 60 5.39 11.42 -0.42
C GLU A 60 5.51 10.79 -1.80
N LYS A 61 6.60 10.08 -2.04
CA LYS A 61 6.90 9.42 -3.32
C LYS A 61 7.44 8.02 -3.10
N ALA A 62 7.10 7.12 -3.99
CA ALA A 62 7.66 5.79 -4.04
C ALA A 62 8.34 5.56 -5.39
N VAL A 63 9.49 4.91 -5.36
CA VAL A 63 10.26 4.58 -6.55
C VAL A 63 10.59 3.09 -6.55
N ASP A 64 10.84 2.53 -7.73
CA ASP A 64 11.30 1.15 -7.86
C ASP A 64 12.80 1.01 -7.56
N GLY A 65 13.33 -0.20 -7.69
CA GLY A 65 14.77 -0.45 -7.49
C GLY A 65 15.70 0.25 -8.48
N ARG A 66 15.16 0.83 -9.53
CA ARG A 66 15.88 1.67 -10.51
C ARG A 66 15.72 3.15 -10.25
N LEU A 67 15.10 3.52 -9.13
CA LEU A 67 14.77 4.89 -8.74
C LEU A 67 13.81 5.60 -9.71
N LEU A 68 12.97 4.84 -10.38
CA LEU A 68 11.96 5.37 -11.30
C LEU A 68 10.58 5.35 -10.63
N GLU A 69 9.85 6.43 -10.81
CA GLU A 69 8.42 6.48 -10.49
C GLU A 69 7.65 5.77 -11.60
N VAL A 70 7.47 4.47 -11.48
CA VAL A 70 6.71 3.71 -12.46
C VAL A 70 5.29 3.55 -11.97
N HIS A 71 4.38 4.33 -12.52
CA HIS A 71 2.96 4.13 -12.37
C HIS A 71 2.42 3.45 -13.64
N GLU A 72 2.59 2.15 -13.73
CA GLU A 72 1.83 1.39 -14.72
C GLU A 72 0.41 1.21 -14.19
N ASN A 73 -0.43 2.17 -14.45
CA ASN A 73 -1.86 2.03 -14.27
C ASN A 73 -2.43 1.19 -15.42
N VAL A 74 -2.50 -0.10 -15.20
CA VAL A 74 -3.32 -0.95 -16.04
C VAL A 74 -4.78 -0.71 -15.65
N GLY A 75 -5.38 0.32 -16.24
CA GLY A 75 -6.81 0.41 -16.39
C GLY A 75 -7.62 1.13 -15.32
N ALA A 76 -7.08 1.99 -14.44
CA ALA A 76 -7.93 2.85 -13.63
C ALA A 76 -7.20 4.07 -13.10
N ASN A 77 -7.76 5.24 -13.36
CA ASN A 77 -7.43 6.51 -12.72
C ASN A 77 -7.78 6.50 -11.23
N LYS A 78 -6.99 5.85 -10.40
CA LYS A 78 -7.22 5.88 -8.96
C LYS A 78 -5.92 6.19 -8.24
N SER A 79 -5.93 7.24 -7.45
CA SER A 79 -4.82 7.62 -6.60
C SER A 79 -4.64 6.60 -5.49
N LEU A 80 -3.56 5.87 -5.55
CA LEU A 80 -3.11 5.02 -4.46
C LEU A 80 -2.34 5.89 -3.47
N LYS A 81 -2.90 6.13 -2.30
CA LYS A 81 -2.15 6.74 -1.21
C LYS A 81 -1.52 5.65 -0.35
N ILE A 82 -0.22 5.60 -0.38
CA ILE A 82 0.54 4.67 0.45
C ILE A 82 1.04 5.44 1.66
N VAL A 83 0.53 5.10 2.82
CA VAL A 83 1.05 5.60 4.10
C VAL A 83 1.95 4.52 4.67
N LEU A 84 3.19 4.83 4.86
CA LEU A 84 4.18 3.92 5.44
C LEU A 84 4.49 4.29 6.88
N GLY A 85 4.44 3.33 7.66
CA GLY A 85 4.48 3.15 9.04
C GLY A 85 5.60 3.67 9.91
N ALA A 86 5.61 3.19 11.15
CA ALA A 86 6.50 3.64 12.20
C ALA A 86 7.87 2.96 12.13
N LEU A 87 8.92 3.70 12.50
CA LEU A 87 10.22 3.15 12.81
C LEU A 87 10.17 2.38 14.13
N PRO A 88 10.76 1.19 14.19
CA PRO A 88 10.82 0.43 15.44
C PRO A 88 11.63 1.13 16.52
#